data_43a9a5840ff69771cdcf2855946c542c
#
_entry.id   43a9a5840ff69771cdcf2855946c542c
#
_cell.length_a   1.000
_cell.length_b   1.000
_cell.length_c   1.000
_cell.angle_alpha   90.00
_cell.angle_beta   90.00
_cell.angle_gamma   90.00
#
_symmetry.space_group_name_H-M   'P 1'
#
loop_
_entity.id
_entity.type
_entity.pdbx_description
1 polymer ?
#
loop_
_entity_poly.entity_id
_entity_poly.type
_entity_poly.pdbx_seq_one_letter_code
_entity_poly.pdbx_strand_id
1 'polypeptide(L)' 'ILSKVGEEVTIKKITGNAETKKFLNSLGFIIGEGITIVSDLGGNLIVNIKGARIALDKSMASRILV' A
#
# COMPACT_ATOMS: atom_id res chain seq x y z
N ILE A 1 0.67 -6.13 2.35
CA ILE A 1 -0.20 -5.58 3.40
C ILE A 1 -1.08 -6.70 3.94
N LEU A 2 -1.01 -6.97 5.23
CA LEU A 2 -1.88 -7.93 5.90
C LEU A 2 -2.82 -7.14 6.80
N SER A 3 -3.94 -6.71 6.25
CA SER A 3 -4.87 -5.87 6.98
C SER A 3 -6.29 -6.10 6.48
N LYS A 4 -7.26 -5.68 7.27
CA LYS A 4 -8.66 -5.84 6.94
C LYS A 4 -9.18 -4.67 6.12
N VAL A 5 -10.13 -4.95 5.22
CA VAL A 5 -10.86 -3.92 4.50
C VAL A 5 -11.51 -2.97 5.49
N GLY A 6 -11.38 -1.67 5.25
CA GLY A 6 -11.92 -0.62 6.10
C GLY A 6 -11.01 -0.18 7.23
N GLU A 7 -9.91 -0.89 7.48
CA GLU A 7 -8.97 -0.57 8.55
C GLU A 7 -7.91 0.42 8.04
N GLU A 8 -7.66 1.45 8.83
CA GLU A 8 -6.54 2.36 8.56
C GLU A 8 -5.29 1.82 9.24
N VAL A 9 -4.20 1.76 8.49
CA VAL A 9 -2.91 1.29 8.99
C VAL A 9 -1.81 2.26 8.58
N THR A 10 -0.69 2.22 9.31
CA THR A 10 0.46 3.07 9.04
C THR A 10 1.56 2.26 8.37
N ILE A 11 2.13 2.80 7.29
CA ILE A 11 3.23 2.17 6.58
C ILE A 11 4.47 2.21 7.47
N LYS A 12 5.02 1.03 7.77
CA LYS A 12 6.24 0.91 8.60
C LYS A 12 7.48 0.66 7.77
N LYS A 13 7.34 -0.04 6.65
CA LYS A 13 8.47 -0.36 5.80
C LYS A 13 8.00 -0.68 4.39
N ILE A 14 8.84 -0.42 3.41
CA ILE A 14 8.62 -0.82 2.02
C ILE A 14 9.81 -1.67 1.61
N THR A 15 9.54 -2.88 1.11
CA THR A 15 10.56 -3.83 0.67
C THR A 15 10.66 -3.86 -0.85
N GLY A 16 11.72 -4.48 -1.36
CA GLY A 16 11.96 -4.62 -2.78
C GLY A 16 13.23 -3.89 -3.20
N ASN A 17 13.48 -3.86 -4.51
CA ASN A 17 14.63 -3.14 -5.05
C ASN A 17 14.38 -1.63 -5.07
N ALA A 18 15.43 -0.86 -5.38
CA ALA A 18 15.34 0.60 -5.38
C ALA A 18 14.29 1.13 -6.35
N GLU A 19 14.13 0.48 -7.49
CA GLU A 19 13.17 0.88 -8.51
C GLU A 19 11.73 0.70 -8.02
N THR A 20 11.42 -0.43 -7.38
CA THR A 20 10.12 -0.70 -6.80
C THR A 20 9.80 0.29 -5.68
N LYS A 21 10.76 0.55 -4.80
CA LYS A 21 10.60 1.51 -3.72
C LYS A 21 10.32 2.91 -4.25
N LYS A 22 11.05 3.32 -5.27
CA LYS A 22 10.89 4.62 -5.91
C LYS A 22 9.51 4.75 -6.54
N PHE A 23 9.05 3.71 -7.21
CA PHE A 23 7.73 3.67 -7.81
C PHE A 23 6.64 3.85 -6.75
N LEU A 24 6.70 3.06 -5.69
CA LEU A 24 5.71 3.15 -4.60
C LEU A 24 5.75 4.52 -3.92
N ASN A 25 6.95 5.05 -3.68
CA ASN A 25 7.09 6.39 -3.11
C ASN A 25 6.46 7.46 -4.00
N SER A 26 6.57 7.32 -5.32
CA SER A 26 5.98 8.28 -6.26
C SER A 26 4.45 8.28 -6.21
N LEU A 27 3.85 7.18 -5.78
CA LEU A 27 2.41 7.08 -5.58
C LEU A 27 1.95 7.58 -4.21
N GLY A 28 2.89 7.94 -3.33
CA GLY A 28 2.59 8.43 -1.99
C GLY A 28 2.78 7.40 -0.88
N PHE A 29 3.21 6.18 -1.21
CA PHE A 29 3.47 5.15 -0.20
C PHE A 29 4.82 5.41 0.46
N ILE A 30 4.78 6.14 1.56
CA ILE A 30 5.95 6.60 2.30
C ILE A 30 5.85 6.09 3.73
N ILE A 31 6.96 5.72 4.34
CA ILE A 31 7.00 5.31 5.74
C ILE A 31 6.37 6.40 6.61
N GLY A 32 5.45 6.01 7.48
CA GLY A 32 4.71 6.92 8.35
C GLY A 32 3.38 7.38 7.81
N GLU A 33 3.09 7.14 6.53
CA GLU A 33 1.78 7.49 5.95
C GLU A 33 0.71 6.51 6.38
N GLY A 34 -0.50 7.03 6.61
CA GLY A 34 -1.67 6.23 6.87
C GLY A 34 -2.36 5.83 5.56
N ILE A 35 -2.76 4.58 5.47
CA ILE A 35 -3.52 4.08 4.33
C ILE A 35 -4.74 3.29 4.82
N THR A 36 -5.79 3.26 4.01
CA THR A 36 -6.99 2.49 4.31
C THR A 36 -7.24 1.51 3.17
N ILE A 37 -7.46 0.24 3.51
CA ILE A 37 -7.80 -0.78 2.52
C ILE A 37 -9.28 -0.60 2.16
N VAL A 38 -9.55 -0.28 0.91
CA VAL A 38 -10.93 -0.09 0.42
C VAL A 38 -11.52 -1.39 -0.08
N SER A 39 -10.71 -2.20 -0.75
CA SER A 39 -11.16 -3.46 -1.35
C SER A 39 -10.00 -4.43 -1.45
N ASP A 40 -10.31 -5.73 -1.34
CA ASP A 40 -9.34 -6.81 -1.50
C ASP A 40 -9.95 -7.87 -2.42
N LEU A 41 -9.35 -8.02 -3.58
CA LEU A 41 -9.78 -8.98 -4.61
C LEU A 41 -8.67 -10.00 -4.84
N GLY A 42 -8.60 -11.00 -3.96
CA GLY A 42 -7.60 -12.06 -4.08
C GLY A 42 -6.16 -11.58 -3.90
N GLY A 43 -5.97 -10.56 -3.07
CA GLY A 43 -4.65 -9.95 -2.83
C GLY A 43 -4.37 -8.71 -3.67
N ASN A 44 -5.16 -8.47 -4.70
CA ASN A 44 -5.11 -7.20 -5.43
C ASN A 44 -5.93 -6.19 -4.62
N LEU A 45 -5.32 -5.11 -4.22
CA LEU A 45 -5.92 -4.16 -3.29
C LEU A 45 -6.27 -2.85 -3.96
N ILE A 46 -7.37 -2.25 -3.50
CA ILE A 46 -7.62 -0.84 -3.73
C ILE A 46 -7.44 -0.18 -2.38
N VAL A 47 -6.53 0.79 -2.32
CA VAL A 47 -6.22 1.51 -1.09
C VAL A 47 -6.49 2.99 -1.24
N ASN A 48 -6.85 3.62 -0.14
CA ASN A 48 -7.01 5.07 -0.07
C ASN A 48 -5.78 5.65 0.63
N ILE A 49 -5.10 6.57 -0.03
CA ILE A 49 -3.95 7.27 0.52
C ILE A 49 -4.01 8.73 0.12
N LYS A 50 -3.91 9.63 1.10
CA LYS A 50 -3.96 11.08 0.88
C LYS A 50 -5.17 11.51 0.04
N GLY A 51 -6.31 10.87 0.25
CA GLY A 51 -7.53 11.18 -0.47
C GLY A 51 -7.62 10.60 -1.88
N ALA A 52 -6.62 9.87 -2.32
CA ALA A 52 -6.61 9.22 -3.64
C ALA A 52 -6.80 7.71 -3.47
N ARG A 53 -7.46 7.10 -4.45
CA ARG A 53 -7.61 5.64 -4.50
C ARG A 53 -6.62 5.09 -5.51
N ILE A 54 -5.82 4.12 -5.07
CA ILE A 54 -4.78 3.51 -5.87
C ILE A 54 -4.97 2.01 -5.86
N ALA A 55 -4.94 1.40 -7.05
CA ALA A 55 -4.99 -0.04 -7.19
C ALA A 55 -3.57 -0.61 -7.15
N LEU A 56 -3.37 -1.59 -6.29
CA LEU A 56 -2.10 -2.30 -6.18
C LEU A 56 -2.33 -3.76 -6.50
N ASP A 57 -1.52 -4.34 -7.38
CA ASP A 57 -1.56 -5.77 -7.58
C ASP A 57 -0.95 -6.48 -6.36
N LYS A 58 -1.16 -7.79 -6.29
CA LYS A 58 -0.69 -8.60 -5.16
C LYS A 58 0.80 -8.46 -4.93
N SER A 59 1.59 -8.38 -6.00
CA SER A 59 3.04 -8.25 -5.90
C SER A 59 3.44 -6.93 -5.23
N MET A 60 2.85 -5.82 -5.67
CA MET A 60 3.14 -4.50 -5.10
C MET A 60 2.60 -4.38 -3.68
N ALA A 61 1.39 -4.88 -3.43
CA ALA A 61 0.79 -4.83 -2.10
C ALA A 61 1.65 -5.57 -1.07
N SER A 62 2.28 -6.68 -1.46
CA SER A 62 3.14 -7.46 -0.56
C SER A 62 4.42 -6.74 -0.17
N ARG A 63 4.80 -5.68 -0.87
CA ARG A 63 6.00 -4.90 -0.56
C ARG A 63 5.79 -3.89 0.56
N ILE A 64 4.55 -3.60 0.89
CA ILE A 64 4.22 -2.61 1.91
C ILE A 64 3.95 -3.33 3.23
N LEU A 65 4.76 -3.02 4.24
CA LEU A 65 4.64 -3.60 5.58
C LEU A 65 4.01 -2.58 6.52
N VAL A 66 3.02 -3.02 7.27
CA VAL A 66 2.26 -2.16 8.19
C VAL A 66 2.27 -2.69 9.61
#